data_b2aa78bece10205ff98562bbea9f7198
#
_entry.id   b2aa78bece10205ff98562bbea9f7198
#
_cell.length_a   1.000
_cell.length_b   1.000
_cell.length_c   1.000
_cell.angle_alpha   90.00
_cell.angle_beta   90.00
_cell.angle_gamma   90.00
#
_symmetry.space_group_name_H-M   'P 1'
#
loop_
_entity.id
_entity.type
_entity.pdbx_description
1 polymer ?
#
loop_
_entity_poly.entity_id
_entity_poly.type
_entity_poly.pdbx_seq_one_letter_code
_entity_poly.pdbx_strand_id
1 'polypeptide(L)'
;MDYREALEIATAAVLRLQGHTVDVLNVTRPSDLQGAIELSKIVSKLSPIIGNLLEYTIVRYLNETHTWPDGCRWVRQDPGFPDAILSGMSGIQPGIEVKTWFPLATDITARFRDSQTYFQANQTKVALVCWMLEFVVSGEPKIIDIWVGDALDVAKARDTHYHNPPYYVVIEPEDTSSRTRNLQQTNCNGLKFQGTLEQLAEALAFVSSWGDEAREYRPERDYQALLRQLTGRFPYRLDTNFAKMDRIVLPSLETFKTSVLGTMYVDRTIQSWVNAIRTINPTALLPLIDPSAPPPVD
;
A
#
# COMPACT_ATOMS: atom_id res chain seq x y z
N MET A 1 -7.74 28.80 2.26
CA MET A 1 -7.63 27.32 2.13
C MET A 1 -6.77 26.82 3.26
N ASP A 2 -7.30 25.97 4.13
CA ASP A 2 -6.48 25.24 5.10
C ASP A 2 -5.96 23.92 4.50
N TYR A 3 -5.10 23.21 5.24
CA TYR A 3 -4.50 21.98 4.74
C TYR A 3 -5.51 20.84 4.55
N ARG A 4 -6.62 20.81 5.30
CA ARG A 4 -7.67 19.79 5.19
C ARG A 4 -8.49 20.00 3.93
N GLU A 5 -8.90 21.24 3.69
CA GLU A 5 -9.60 21.63 2.47
C GLU A 5 -8.75 21.31 1.22
N ALA A 6 -7.46 21.66 1.27
CA ALA A 6 -6.52 21.32 0.19
C ALA A 6 -6.43 19.80 -0.04
N LEU A 7 -6.42 19.01 1.03
CA LEU A 7 -6.34 17.56 0.94
C LEU A 7 -7.63 16.92 0.42
N GLU A 8 -8.80 17.48 0.76
CA GLU A 8 -10.09 17.04 0.23
C GLU A 8 -10.18 17.30 -1.28
N ILE A 9 -9.78 18.49 -1.74
CA ILE A 9 -9.72 18.82 -3.16
C ILE A 9 -8.76 17.87 -3.90
N ALA A 10 -7.57 17.67 -3.35
CA ALA A 10 -6.59 16.76 -3.94
C ALA A 10 -7.09 15.31 -3.98
N THR A 11 -7.73 14.84 -2.92
CA THR A 11 -8.36 13.51 -2.88
C THR A 11 -9.41 13.34 -3.98
N ALA A 12 -10.32 14.31 -4.11
CA ALA A 12 -11.34 14.30 -5.15
C ALA A 12 -10.73 14.34 -6.57
N ALA A 13 -9.60 15.05 -6.76
CA ALA A 13 -8.88 15.08 -8.02
C ALA A 13 -8.21 13.74 -8.33
N VAL A 14 -7.54 13.12 -7.36
CA VAL A 14 -6.89 11.80 -7.52
C VAL A 14 -7.91 10.73 -7.91
N LEU A 15 -9.08 10.70 -7.27
CA LEU A 15 -10.14 9.74 -7.60
C LEU A 15 -10.63 9.88 -9.06
N ARG A 16 -10.57 11.07 -9.65
CA ARG A 16 -10.93 11.28 -11.06
C ARG A 16 -9.95 10.67 -12.08
N LEU A 17 -8.78 10.21 -11.63
CA LEU A 17 -7.84 9.48 -12.49
C LEU A 17 -8.30 8.06 -12.81
N GLN A 18 -9.36 7.56 -12.20
CA GLN A 18 -9.97 6.27 -12.58
C GLN A 18 -10.28 6.24 -14.09
N GLY A 19 -9.88 5.15 -14.74
CA GLY A 19 -10.04 4.97 -16.19
C GLY A 19 -8.93 5.59 -17.05
N HIS A 20 -8.04 6.42 -16.49
CA HIS A 20 -6.92 6.99 -17.22
C HIS A 20 -5.88 5.94 -17.60
N THR A 21 -5.30 6.09 -18.78
CA THR A 21 -4.16 5.31 -19.24
C THR A 21 -2.85 6.02 -18.88
N VAL A 22 -1.83 5.25 -18.59
CA VAL A 22 -0.48 5.74 -18.31
C VAL A 22 0.39 5.51 -19.56
N ASP A 23 0.51 6.52 -20.41
CA ASP A 23 1.08 6.49 -21.78
C ASP A 23 2.61 6.31 -21.82
N VAL A 24 3.20 5.54 -20.95
CA VAL A 24 4.68 5.47 -20.87
C VAL A 24 5.21 4.06 -21.15
N LEU A 25 4.35 3.07 -21.12
CA LEU A 25 4.72 1.67 -21.30
C LEU A 25 3.64 0.95 -22.10
N ASN A 26 4.05 0.27 -23.16
CA ASN A 26 3.16 -0.62 -23.90
C ASN A 26 3.78 -2.03 -23.94
N VAL A 27 3.05 -3.01 -23.40
CA VAL A 27 3.47 -4.41 -23.37
C VAL A 27 2.91 -5.13 -24.59
N THR A 28 3.79 -5.68 -25.43
CA THR A 28 3.39 -6.43 -26.62
C THR A 28 2.57 -7.66 -26.25
N ARG A 29 1.52 -7.92 -27.02
CA ARG A 29 0.66 -9.10 -26.85
C ARG A 29 1.47 -10.38 -27.03
N PRO A 30 1.30 -11.39 -26.15
CA PRO A 30 1.97 -12.68 -26.30
C PRO A 30 1.43 -13.44 -27.52
N SER A 31 2.31 -14.19 -28.20
CA SER A 31 1.97 -14.99 -29.38
C SER A 31 1.46 -16.39 -29.05
N ASP A 32 1.63 -16.82 -27.80
CA ASP A 32 1.26 -18.17 -27.35
C ASP A 32 0.90 -18.18 -25.85
N LEU A 33 0.31 -19.28 -25.41
CA LEU A 33 -0.17 -19.43 -24.04
C LEU A 33 0.95 -19.39 -23.00
N GLN A 34 2.10 -19.97 -23.31
CA GLN A 34 3.25 -19.96 -22.40
C GLN A 34 3.73 -18.51 -22.17
N GLY A 35 3.83 -17.74 -23.25
CA GLY A 35 4.15 -16.31 -23.19
C GLY A 35 3.13 -15.51 -22.35
N ALA A 36 1.84 -15.81 -22.48
CA ALA A 36 0.80 -15.15 -21.66
C ALA A 36 0.98 -15.44 -20.16
N ILE A 37 1.27 -16.69 -19.80
CA ILE A 37 1.53 -17.12 -18.42
C ILE A 37 2.78 -16.44 -17.86
N GLU A 38 3.84 -16.38 -18.66
CA GLU A 38 5.10 -15.75 -18.24
C GLU A 38 4.94 -14.24 -18.08
N LEU A 39 4.25 -13.56 -19.01
CA LEU A 39 3.96 -12.14 -18.93
C LEU A 39 3.15 -11.80 -17.67
N SER A 40 2.15 -12.60 -17.31
CA SER A 40 1.36 -12.36 -16.09
C SER A 40 2.22 -12.29 -14.82
N LYS A 41 3.32 -13.08 -14.77
CA LYS A 41 4.29 -13.06 -13.66
C LYS A 41 5.26 -11.87 -13.74
N ILE A 42 5.66 -11.50 -14.97
CA ILE A 42 6.61 -10.41 -15.22
C ILE A 42 5.95 -9.06 -14.99
N VAL A 43 4.72 -8.88 -15.46
CA VAL A 43 3.95 -7.62 -15.36
C VAL A 43 3.83 -7.17 -13.91
N SER A 44 3.64 -8.08 -12.96
CA SER A 44 3.59 -7.74 -11.54
C SER A 44 4.87 -7.03 -11.05
N LYS A 45 6.02 -7.29 -11.67
CA LYS A 45 7.30 -6.68 -11.34
C LYS A 45 7.47 -5.27 -11.91
N LEU A 46 6.55 -4.83 -12.77
CA LEU A 46 6.51 -3.46 -13.27
C LEU A 46 5.91 -2.49 -12.24
N SER A 47 5.26 -2.99 -11.17
CA SER A 47 4.62 -2.17 -10.16
C SER A 47 5.49 -1.02 -9.61
N PRO A 48 6.80 -1.18 -9.33
CA PRO A 48 7.64 -0.05 -8.91
C PRO A 48 7.81 1.02 -9.98
N ILE A 49 7.89 0.64 -11.26
CA ILE A 49 8.01 1.58 -12.38
C ILE A 49 6.69 2.33 -12.53
N ILE A 50 5.57 1.61 -12.57
CA ILE A 50 4.23 2.18 -12.64
C ILE A 50 3.98 3.10 -11.42
N GLY A 51 4.43 2.71 -10.22
CA GLY A 51 4.34 3.54 -9.02
C GLY A 51 4.98 4.91 -9.21
N ASN A 52 6.24 4.95 -9.63
CA ASN A 52 6.96 6.21 -9.90
C ASN A 52 6.28 7.08 -10.97
N LEU A 53 5.74 6.44 -12.02
CA LEU A 53 5.01 7.15 -13.08
C LEU A 53 3.69 7.73 -12.56
N LEU A 54 2.98 6.99 -11.73
CA LEU A 54 1.73 7.45 -11.11
C LEU A 54 1.97 8.59 -10.11
N GLU A 55 3.03 8.54 -9.30
CA GLU A 55 3.43 9.65 -8.44
C GLU A 55 3.63 10.94 -9.26
N TYR A 56 4.40 10.86 -10.36
CA TYR A 56 4.61 11.97 -11.28
C TYR A 56 3.30 12.45 -11.90
N THR A 57 2.47 11.53 -12.40
CA THR A 57 1.19 11.82 -13.05
C THR A 57 0.23 12.50 -12.08
N ILE A 58 0.12 12.02 -10.83
CA ILE A 58 -0.74 12.60 -9.80
C ILE A 58 -0.30 14.02 -9.49
N VAL A 59 0.99 14.25 -9.25
CA VAL A 59 1.51 15.61 -8.95
C VAL A 59 1.24 16.57 -10.09
N ARG A 60 1.48 16.16 -11.35
CA ARG A 60 1.19 16.95 -12.53
C ARG A 60 -0.30 17.27 -12.65
N TYR A 61 -1.14 16.25 -12.52
CA TYR A 61 -2.59 16.38 -12.63
C TYR A 61 -3.17 17.32 -11.58
N LEU A 62 -2.71 17.23 -10.32
CA LEU A 62 -3.13 18.13 -9.24
C LEU A 62 -2.79 19.59 -9.54
N ASN A 63 -1.63 19.86 -10.15
CA ASN A 63 -1.22 21.22 -10.51
C ASN A 63 -1.92 21.76 -11.77
N GLU A 64 -2.31 20.89 -12.70
CA GLU A 64 -2.96 21.28 -13.96
C GLU A 64 -4.48 21.46 -13.80
N THR A 65 -5.11 20.70 -12.91
CA THR A 65 -6.58 20.66 -12.78
C THR A 65 -7.15 21.55 -11.69
N HIS A 66 -6.32 22.14 -10.86
CA HIS A 66 -6.76 23.02 -9.78
C HIS A 66 -5.81 24.21 -9.58
N THR A 67 -6.39 25.37 -9.25
CA THR A 67 -5.63 26.57 -8.87
C THR A 67 -5.42 26.57 -7.37
N TRP A 68 -4.17 26.43 -6.97
CA TRP A 68 -3.75 26.47 -5.56
C TRP A 68 -3.49 27.89 -5.09
N PRO A 69 -3.51 28.19 -3.78
CA PRO A 69 -3.16 29.52 -3.27
C PRO A 69 -1.79 29.99 -3.80
N ASP A 70 -1.61 31.31 -3.88
CA ASP A 70 -0.38 31.93 -4.39
C ASP A 70 0.87 31.37 -3.68
N GLY A 71 1.83 30.93 -4.48
CA GLY A 71 3.06 30.30 -3.99
C GLY A 71 2.92 28.83 -3.60
N CYS A 72 1.70 28.25 -3.62
CA CYS A 72 1.49 26.84 -3.32
C CYS A 72 1.48 25.98 -4.58
N ARG A 73 2.12 24.83 -4.51
CA ARG A 73 2.11 23.81 -5.58
C ARG A 73 2.37 22.43 -5.04
N TRP A 74 1.79 21.41 -5.63
CA TRP A 74 2.17 20.02 -5.34
C TRP A 74 3.55 19.74 -5.89
N VAL A 75 4.39 19.11 -5.08
CA VAL A 75 5.73 18.69 -5.45
C VAL A 75 5.94 17.24 -5.03
N ARG A 76 6.62 16.48 -5.89
CA ARG A 76 7.04 15.12 -5.59
C ARG A 76 8.21 15.15 -4.60
N GLN A 77 8.22 14.24 -3.65
CA GLN A 77 9.33 14.00 -2.75
C GLN A 77 10.02 12.67 -3.12
N ASP A 78 11.31 12.73 -3.47
CA ASP A 78 12.10 11.54 -3.78
C ASP A 78 13.57 11.78 -3.41
N PRO A 79 14.12 11.11 -2.41
CA PRO A 79 13.42 10.25 -1.45
C PRO A 79 12.63 11.07 -0.43
N GLY A 80 11.48 10.54 0.02
CA GLY A 80 10.67 11.23 1.03
C GLY A 80 9.39 10.49 1.38
N PHE A 81 8.71 11.03 2.38
CA PHE A 81 7.36 10.67 2.78
C PHE A 81 6.62 11.96 3.17
N PRO A 82 5.38 12.10 2.75
CA PRO A 82 4.70 11.34 1.70
C PRO A 82 5.28 11.58 0.30
N ASP A 83 4.91 10.78 -0.69
CA ASP A 83 5.43 10.87 -2.07
C ASP A 83 5.15 12.23 -2.72
N ALA A 84 4.04 12.89 -2.35
CA ALA A 84 3.68 14.23 -2.81
C ALA A 84 3.22 15.13 -1.65
N ILE A 85 3.64 16.41 -1.67
CA ILE A 85 3.21 17.45 -0.69
C ILE A 85 2.76 18.71 -1.40
N LEU A 86 1.80 19.43 -0.80
CA LEU A 86 1.50 20.80 -1.20
C LEU A 86 2.48 21.76 -0.53
N SER A 87 3.52 22.12 -1.24
CA SER A 87 4.56 23.05 -0.78
C SER A 87 4.06 24.50 -0.88
N GLY A 88 4.58 25.36 0.00
CA GLY A 88 4.25 26.79 0.04
C GLY A 88 3.16 27.16 1.05
N MET A 89 2.46 26.20 1.64
CA MET A 89 1.51 26.47 2.71
C MET A 89 2.23 26.87 4.01
N SER A 90 1.65 27.84 4.73
CA SER A 90 2.10 28.15 6.09
C SER A 90 1.58 27.08 7.07
N GLY A 91 2.48 26.52 7.88
CA GLY A 91 2.15 25.51 8.89
C GLY A 91 2.15 24.08 8.36
N ILE A 92 1.05 23.33 8.58
CA ILE A 92 0.94 21.92 8.19
C ILE A 92 0.78 21.81 6.69
N GLN A 93 1.67 21.04 6.06
CA GLN A 93 1.61 20.73 4.65
C GLN A 93 0.84 19.42 4.45
N PRO A 94 -0.23 19.40 3.65
CA PRO A 94 -0.93 18.17 3.32
C PRO A 94 -0.12 17.33 2.33
N GLY A 95 -0.28 16.02 2.41
CA GLY A 95 0.45 15.09 1.59
C GLY A 95 -0.35 13.90 1.08
N ILE A 96 0.15 13.29 0.01
CA ILE A 96 -0.39 12.07 -0.57
C ILE A 96 0.75 11.06 -0.73
N GLU A 97 0.58 9.91 -0.11
CA GLU A 97 1.42 8.74 -0.30
C GLU A 97 0.77 7.84 -1.34
N VAL A 98 1.50 7.48 -2.39
CA VAL A 98 0.99 6.67 -3.51
C VAL A 98 1.45 5.23 -3.35
N LYS A 99 0.50 4.32 -3.44
CA LYS A 99 0.75 2.88 -3.48
C LYS A 99 0.08 2.29 -4.70
N THR A 100 0.67 1.23 -5.25
CA THR A 100 0.14 0.58 -6.44
C THR A 100 -0.22 -0.87 -6.18
N TRP A 101 -1.29 -1.31 -6.81
CA TRP A 101 -1.75 -2.69 -6.76
C TRP A 101 -2.04 -3.21 -8.16
N PHE A 102 -1.41 -4.33 -8.51
CA PHE A 102 -1.71 -5.13 -9.70
C PHE A 102 -2.47 -6.38 -9.26
N PRO A 103 -3.80 -6.48 -9.48
CA PRO A 103 -4.65 -7.53 -8.88
C PRO A 103 -4.32 -8.95 -9.31
N LEU A 104 -3.69 -9.14 -10.47
CA LEU A 104 -3.27 -10.48 -10.93
C LEU A 104 -2.07 -11.02 -10.15
N ALA A 105 -1.37 -10.19 -9.37
CA ALA A 105 -0.39 -10.66 -8.40
C ALA A 105 -1.09 -11.25 -7.18
N THR A 106 -0.46 -12.25 -6.55
CA THR A 106 -1.02 -12.93 -5.38
C THR A 106 -1.14 -12.05 -4.14
N ASP A 107 -0.35 -10.97 -4.08
CA ASP A 107 -0.28 -10.05 -2.94
C ASP A 107 -0.31 -8.59 -3.39
N ILE A 108 -0.90 -7.72 -2.57
CA ILE A 108 -0.63 -6.27 -2.66
C ILE A 108 0.79 -6.05 -2.14
N THR A 109 1.74 -5.81 -3.04
CA THR A 109 3.15 -5.59 -2.67
C THR A 109 3.40 -4.23 -2.02
N ALA A 110 2.41 -3.35 -2.05
CA ALA A 110 2.45 -2.04 -1.39
C ALA A 110 2.72 -2.20 0.11
N ARG A 111 3.73 -1.49 0.62
CA ARG A 111 4.10 -1.50 2.03
C ARG A 111 3.87 -0.12 2.62
N PHE A 112 3.36 -0.11 3.85
CA PHE A 112 3.16 1.11 4.61
C PHE A 112 3.87 0.97 5.97
N ARG A 113 5.01 1.64 6.14
CA ARG A 113 5.90 1.45 7.30
C ARG A 113 5.93 2.62 8.26
N ASP A 114 5.24 3.71 7.92
CA ASP A 114 5.38 4.94 8.67
C ASP A 114 4.74 4.85 10.04
N SER A 115 5.39 5.49 11.02
CA SER A 115 4.99 5.45 12.42
C SER A 115 3.72 6.26 12.69
N GLN A 116 2.83 5.77 13.57
CA GLN A 116 1.67 6.53 14.05
C GLN A 116 2.07 7.88 14.65
N THR A 117 3.21 7.95 15.33
CA THR A 117 3.68 9.19 16.00
C THR A 117 4.09 10.28 15.02
N TYR A 118 4.22 9.94 13.75
CA TYR A 118 4.62 10.88 12.70
C TYR A 118 3.44 11.68 12.13
N PHE A 119 2.21 11.17 12.26
CA PHE A 119 1.04 11.75 11.62
C PHE A 119 0.24 12.65 12.53
N GLN A 120 -0.26 13.73 11.95
CA GLN A 120 -1.45 14.40 12.45
C GLN A 120 -2.67 13.89 11.69
N ALA A 121 -3.81 13.79 12.35
CA ALA A 121 -5.04 13.34 11.73
C ALA A 121 -5.41 14.22 10.50
N ASN A 122 -5.76 13.58 9.41
CA ASN A 122 -6.09 14.23 8.13
C ASN A 122 -4.99 15.11 7.53
N GLN A 123 -3.73 14.83 7.82
CA GLN A 123 -2.59 15.51 7.20
C GLN A 123 -2.12 14.82 5.92
N THR A 124 -2.14 13.50 5.91
CA THR A 124 -1.63 12.70 4.80
C THR A 124 -2.64 11.63 4.41
N LYS A 125 -2.92 11.51 3.12
CA LYS A 125 -3.71 10.41 2.56
C LYS A 125 -2.81 9.37 1.91
N VAL A 126 -3.23 8.11 1.99
CA VAL A 126 -2.67 7.01 1.20
C VAL A 126 -3.61 6.76 0.03
N ALA A 127 -3.10 6.90 -1.18
CA ALA A 127 -3.80 6.54 -2.41
C ALA A 127 -3.30 5.18 -2.90
N LEU A 128 -4.12 4.15 -2.79
CA LEU A 128 -3.84 2.84 -3.39
C LEU A 128 -4.45 2.79 -4.77
N VAL A 129 -3.61 2.87 -5.80
CA VAL A 129 -4.00 2.87 -7.21
C VAL A 129 -3.97 1.45 -7.74
N CYS A 130 -5.15 0.92 -8.04
CA CYS A 130 -5.28 -0.36 -8.74
C CYS A 130 -5.12 -0.15 -10.23
N TRP A 131 -4.20 -0.91 -10.85
CA TRP A 131 -3.94 -0.82 -12.28
C TRP A 131 -3.88 -2.20 -12.94
N MET A 132 -4.23 -2.24 -14.22
CA MET A 132 -4.08 -3.42 -15.08
C MET A 132 -3.60 -2.99 -16.46
N LEU A 133 -3.05 -3.91 -17.24
CA LEU A 133 -2.82 -3.66 -18.64
C LEU A 133 -4.13 -3.78 -19.42
N GLU A 134 -4.29 -2.95 -20.46
CA GLU A 134 -5.51 -2.81 -21.27
C GLU A 134 -6.12 -4.16 -21.69
N PHE A 135 -5.27 -5.12 -22.07
CA PHE A 135 -5.67 -6.48 -22.45
C PHE A 135 -5.21 -7.52 -21.40
N VAL A 136 -5.37 -7.20 -20.13
CA VAL A 136 -5.04 -8.05 -18.97
C VAL A 136 -3.53 -8.23 -18.75
N VAL A 137 -2.79 -8.76 -19.71
CA VAL A 137 -1.33 -8.98 -19.64
C VAL A 137 -0.54 -8.22 -20.72
N SER A 138 -1.21 -7.46 -21.58
CA SER A 138 -0.60 -6.69 -22.67
C SER A 138 -1.32 -5.35 -22.87
N GLY A 139 -0.75 -4.45 -23.68
CA GLY A 139 -1.23 -3.10 -23.87
C GLY A 139 -0.63 -2.11 -22.87
N GLU A 140 -1.29 -0.97 -22.71
CA GLU A 140 -0.87 0.10 -21.82
C GLU A 140 -1.45 -0.06 -20.41
N PRO A 141 -0.76 0.40 -19.35
CA PRO A 141 -1.30 0.41 -18.00
C PRO A 141 -2.51 1.35 -17.90
N LYS A 142 -3.61 0.84 -17.35
CA LYS A 142 -4.85 1.58 -17.11
C LYS A 142 -5.20 1.56 -15.63
N ILE A 143 -5.59 2.69 -15.08
CA ILE A 143 -6.07 2.81 -13.70
C ILE A 143 -7.48 2.24 -13.66
N ILE A 144 -7.68 1.19 -12.90
CA ILE A 144 -8.97 0.49 -12.76
C ILE A 144 -9.83 1.18 -11.71
N ASP A 145 -9.25 1.39 -10.53
CA ASP A 145 -9.91 2.04 -9.42
C ASP A 145 -8.87 2.60 -8.44
N ILE A 146 -9.29 3.52 -7.56
CA ILE A 146 -8.42 4.17 -6.59
C ILE A 146 -9.11 4.19 -5.22
N TRP A 147 -8.43 3.67 -4.22
CA TRP A 147 -8.81 3.86 -2.83
C TRP A 147 -7.98 4.97 -2.21
N VAL A 148 -8.62 5.85 -1.42
CA VAL A 148 -7.92 6.88 -0.65
C VAL A 148 -8.36 6.80 0.80
N GLY A 149 -7.39 6.63 1.70
CA GLY A 149 -7.62 6.58 3.15
C GLY A 149 -6.66 7.48 3.92
N ASP A 150 -6.96 7.73 5.20
CA ASP A 150 -6.08 8.49 6.07
C ASP A 150 -4.83 7.65 6.43
N ALA A 151 -3.65 8.25 6.32
CA ALA A 151 -2.39 7.54 6.58
C ALA A 151 -2.27 7.10 8.06
N LEU A 152 -2.80 7.88 8.99
CA LEU A 152 -2.85 7.51 10.41
C LEU A 152 -3.74 6.29 10.63
N ASP A 153 -4.89 6.20 9.97
CA ASP A 153 -5.79 5.04 10.10
C ASP A 153 -5.17 3.77 9.49
N VAL A 154 -4.45 3.91 8.38
CA VAL A 154 -3.67 2.79 7.80
C VAL A 154 -2.60 2.32 8.78
N ALA A 155 -1.85 3.25 9.39
CA ALA A 155 -0.83 2.92 10.38
C ALA A 155 -1.43 2.23 11.61
N LYS A 156 -2.54 2.74 12.16
CA LYS A 156 -3.26 2.14 13.28
C LYS A 156 -3.76 0.73 12.95
N ALA A 157 -4.41 0.55 11.80
CA ALA A 157 -4.92 -0.76 11.38
C ALA A 157 -3.78 -1.78 11.22
N ARG A 158 -2.65 -1.39 10.64
CA ARG A 158 -1.45 -2.21 10.53
C ARG A 158 -0.96 -2.63 11.92
N ASP A 159 -0.74 -1.67 12.79
CA ASP A 159 -0.14 -1.92 14.11
C ASP A 159 -1.06 -2.75 14.99
N THR A 160 -2.36 -2.50 14.97
CA THR A 160 -3.35 -3.34 15.67
C THR A 160 -3.35 -4.77 15.13
N HIS A 161 -3.27 -4.95 13.81
CA HIS A 161 -3.28 -6.29 13.21
C HIS A 161 -2.02 -7.09 13.58
N TYR A 162 -0.87 -6.44 13.60
CA TYR A 162 0.40 -7.13 13.84
C TYR A 162 0.87 -7.11 15.29
N HIS A 163 0.27 -6.30 16.14
CA HIS A 163 0.65 -6.26 17.55
C HIS A 163 0.08 -7.45 18.30
N ASN A 164 0.93 -8.37 18.67
CA ASN A 164 0.56 -9.54 19.46
C ASN A 164 1.78 -10.05 20.26
N PRO A 165 2.19 -9.33 21.33
CA PRO A 165 3.28 -9.80 22.17
C PRO A 165 2.86 -11.08 22.92
N PRO A 166 3.77 -12.05 23.09
CA PRO A 166 5.16 -12.06 22.65
C PRO A 166 5.39 -12.52 21.22
N TYR A 167 4.36 -12.88 20.44
CA TYR A 167 4.54 -13.44 19.11
C TYR A 167 4.97 -12.38 18.07
N TYR A 168 4.44 -11.17 18.23
CA TYR A 168 4.73 -10.07 17.35
C TYR A 168 4.72 -8.75 18.11
N VAL A 169 5.60 -7.83 17.75
CA VAL A 169 5.64 -6.49 18.33
C VAL A 169 5.86 -5.44 17.25
N VAL A 170 5.25 -4.27 17.44
CA VAL A 170 5.48 -3.08 16.62
C VAL A 170 6.16 -2.03 17.49
N ILE A 171 7.36 -1.63 17.11
CA ILE A 171 8.17 -0.64 17.84
C ILE A 171 8.15 0.69 17.10
N GLU A 172 7.67 1.72 17.77
CA GLU A 172 7.71 3.09 17.31
C GLU A 172 9.10 3.72 17.53
N PRO A 173 9.53 4.68 16.71
CA PRO A 173 10.73 5.46 16.97
C PRO A 173 10.61 6.27 18.27
N GLU A 174 11.69 6.39 19.02
CA GLU A 174 11.68 7.17 20.28
C GLU A 174 11.56 8.66 20.05
N ASP A 175 12.30 9.16 19.06
CA ASP A 175 12.33 10.57 18.69
C ASP A 175 12.25 10.72 17.17
N THR A 176 11.31 11.53 16.74
CA THR A 176 11.09 11.85 15.33
C THR A 176 11.39 13.33 15.01
N SER A 177 11.77 14.14 16.00
CA SER A 177 11.94 15.57 15.85
C SER A 177 13.11 15.97 14.96
N SER A 178 14.18 15.17 14.96
CA SER A 178 15.40 15.39 14.15
C SER A 178 15.37 14.65 12.80
N ARG A 179 14.26 14.05 12.43
CA ARG A 179 14.15 13.28 11.20
C ARG A 179 14.42 14.11 9.97
N THR A 180 15.31 13.62 9.15
CA THR A 180 15.42 14.06 7.77
C THR A 180 14.18 13.58 7.01
N ARG A 181 13.85 14.21 5.88
CA ARG A 181 12.71 13.81 5.03
C ARG A 181 12.83 12.39 4.45
N ASN A 182 13.94 11.72 4.64
CA ASN A 182 14.12 10.32 4.25
C ASN A 182 13.70 9.39 5.38
N LEU A 183 12.47 8.95 5.34
CA LEU A 183 11.82 8.16 6.38
C LEU A 183 12.13 6.65 6.32
N GLN A 184 12.78 6.16 5.28
CA GLN A 184 13.08 4.74 5.13
C GLN A 184 13.94 4.17 6.26
N GLN A 185 14.71 5.02 6.93
CA GLN A 185 15.61 4.64 8.03
C GLN A 185 15.01 4.78 9.42
N THR A 186 13.80 5.34 9.53
CA THR A 186 13.22 5.75 10.82
C THR A 186 11.78 5.30 11.01
N ASN A 187 11.33 4.34 10.21
CA ASN A 187 9.98 3.77 10.28
C ASN A 187 9.81 2.93 11.52
N CYS A 188 8.56 2.73 11.96
CA CYS A 188 8.27 1.72 12.96
C CYS A 188 8.68 0.34 12.44
N ASN A 189 9.11 -0.52 13.34
CA ASN A 189 9.60 -1.85 13.02
C ASN A 189 8.66 -2.92 13.55
N GLY A 190 8.29 -3.88 12.71
CA GLY A 190 7.60 -5.10 13.09
C GLY A 190 8.61 -6.21 13.38
N LEU A 191 8.54 -6.81 14.55
CA LEU A 191 9.45 -7.85 15.01
C LEU A 191 8.66 -9.11 15.38
N LYS A 192 9.10 -10.26 14.86
CA LYS A 192 8.48 -11.56 15.09
C LYS A 192 9.31 -12.40 16.04
N PHE A 193 8.65 -13.02 17.03
CA PHE A 193 9.29 -13.93 17.98
C PHE A 193 9.85 -15.18 17.26
N GLN A 194 11.07 -15.60 17.64
CA GLN A 194 11.79 -16.72 17.02
C GLN A 194 12.40 -17.67 18.07
N GLY A 195 11.88 -17.66 19.31
CA GLY A 195 12.44 -18.43 20.43
C GLY A 195 11.89 -19.85 20.55
N THR A 196 12.40 -20.56 21.58
CA THR A 196 11.91 -21.87 22.01
C THR A 196 10.60 -21.76 22.80
N LEU A 197 9.95 -22.88 23.10
CA LEU A 197 8.73 -22.93 23.93
C LEU A 197 8.99 -22.44 25.35
N GLU A 198 10.15 -22.74 25.93
CA GLU A 198 10.55 -22.25 27.25
C GLU A 198 10.70 -20.72 27.23
N GLN A 199 11.41 -20.18 26.27
CA GLN A 199 11.56 -18.72 26.08
C GLN A 199 10.21 -18.05 25.81
N LEU A 200 9.29 -18.72 25.12
CA LEU A 200 7.95 -18.23 24.91
C LEU A 200 7.17 -18.11 26.22
N ALA A 201 7.24 -19.13 27.07
CA ALA A 201 6.60 -19.12 28.40
C ALA A 201 7.14 -17.97 29.27
N GLU A 202 8.46 -17.77 29.28
CA GLU A 202 9.09 -16.65 30.01
C GLU A 202 8.67 -15.30 29.46
N ALA A 203 8.61 -15.15 28.11
CA ALA A 203 8.17 -13.92 27.46
C ALA A 203 6.69 -13.62 27.77
N LEU A 204 5.83 -14.63 27.78
CA LEU A 204 4.42 -14.50 28.18
C LEU A 204 4.29 -14.04 29.64
N ALA A 205 5.06 -14.61 30.54
CA ALA A 205 5.08 -14.22 31.96
C ALA A 205 5.56 -12.77 32.12
N PHE A 206 6.60 -12.38 31.38
CA PHE A 206 7.12 -11.02 31.37
C PHE A 206 6.07 -10.01 30.87
N VAL A 207 5.40 -10.30 29.75
CA VAL A 207 4.32 -9.43 29.23
C VAL A 207 3.14 -9.35 30.21
N SER A 208 2.76 -10.47 30.82
CA SER A 208 1.67 -10.49 31.81
C SER A 208 1.97 -9.63 33.05
N SER A 209 3.23 -9.40 33.39
CA SER A 209 3.62 -8.51 34.47
C SER A 209 3.38 -7.02 34.20
N TRP A 210 3.06 -6.63 32.97
CA TRP A 210 2.80 -5.24 32.60
C TRP A 210 1.36 -4.77 32.91
N GLY A 211 0.47 -5.68 33.31
CA GLY A 211 -0.92 -5.41 33.65
C GLY A 211 -1.92 -5.88 32.59
N ASP A 212 -3.19 -5.56 32.81
CA ASP A 212 -4.31 -6.08 32.00
C ASP A 212 -4.26 -5.62 30.54
N GLU A 213 -3.77 -4.39 30.29
CA GLU A 213 -3.65 -3.80 28.94
C GLU A 213 -2.32 -4.18 28.25
N ALA A 214 -1.56 -5.11 28.78
CA ALA A 214 -0.22 -5.46 28.27
C ALA A 214 -0.21 -5.86 26.79
N ARG A 215 -1.32 -6.39 26.28
CA ARG A 215 -1.46 -6.85 24.90
C ARG A 215 -2.14 -5.87 23.96
N GLU A 216 -2.58 -4.72 24.47
CA GLU A 216 -3.10 -3.65 23.63
C GLU A 216 -1.94 -2.81 23.08
N TYR A 217 -1.98 -2.57 21.78
CA TYR A 217 -0.96 -1.74 21.14
C TYR A 217 -1.14 -0.28 21.57
N ARG A 218 -0.04 0.31 22.04
CA ARG A 218 0.03 1.73 22.42
C ARG A 218 1.31 2.37 21.89
N PRO A 219 1.24 3.53 21.23
CA PRO A 219 2.41 4.24 20.74
C PRO A 219 3.17 5.02 21.83
N GLU A 220 2.66 5.10 23.06
CA GLU A 220 3.23 5.86 24.15
C GLU A 220 4.62 5.34 24.55
N ARG A 221 5.48 6.26 24.98
CA ARG A 221 6.90 5.99 25.22
C ARG A 221 7.16 4.93 26.30
N ASP A 222 6.37 4.93 27.36
CA ASP A 222 6.46 3.96 28.46
C ASP A 222 6.17 2.53 27.97
N TYR A 223 5.09 2.35 27.20
CA TYR A 223 4.76 1.05 26.63
C TYR A 223 5.78 0.61 25.57
N GLN A 224 6.23 1.53 24.73
CA GLN A 224 7.29 1.25 23.75
C GLN A 224 8.63 0.89 24.41
N ALA A 225 8.92 1.41 25.60
CA ALA A 225 10.08 1.01 26.39
C ALA A 225 9.98 -0.44 26.89
N LEU A 226 8.80 -0.89 27.32
CA LEU A 226 8.54 -2.29 27.69
C LEU A 226 8.72 -3.23 26.50
N LEU A 227 8.25 -2.84 25.31
CA LEU A 227 8.47 -3.64 24.09
C LEU A 227 9.96 -3.74 23.74
N ARG A 228 10.75 -2.66 23.92
CA ARG A 228 12.21 -2.71 23.71
C ARG A 228 12.91 -3.64 24.71
N GLN A 229 12.47 -3.65 25.98
CA GLN A 229 12.98 -4.60 26.96
C GLN A 229 12.65 -6.05 26.55
N LEU A 230 11.42 -6.30 26.07
CA LEU A 230 11.01 -7.62 25.59
C LEU A 230 11.89 -8.08 24.42
N THR A 231 12.10 -7.23 23.42
CA THR A 231 12.91 -7.58 22.24
C THR A 231 14.41 -7.64 22.54
N GLY A 232 14.88 -6.96 23.57
CA GLY A 232 16.26 -7.07 24.06
C GLY A 232 16.54 -8.32 24.90
N ARG A 233 15.51 -8.87 25.52
CA ARG A 233 15.62 -10.07 26.40
C ARG A 233 15.39 -11.37 25.64
N PHE A 234 14.53 -11.37 24.62
CA PHE A 234 14.11 -12.58 23.90
C PHE A 234 14.45 -12.48 22.40
N PRO A 235 14.54 -13.64 21.71
CA PRO A 235 14.92 -13.67 20.29
C PRO A 235 13.79 -13.19 19.38
N TYR A 236 13.81 -11.93 19.03
CA TYR A 236 12.95 -11.32 18.02
C TYR A 236 13.74 -11.00 16.75
N ARG A 237 13.11 -11.13 15.60
CA ARG A 237 13.70 -10.75 14.31
C ARG A 237 12.75 -9.84 13.54
N LEU A 238 13.34 -8.88 12.84
CA LEU A 238 12.59 -7.99 11.95
C LEU A 238 11.85 -8.81 10.87
N ASP A 239 10.53 -8.63 10.80
CA ASP A 239 9.70 -9.16 9.73
C ASP A 239 9.53 -8.08 8.63
N THR A 240 10.19 -8.29 7.50
CA THR A 240 10.13 -7.34 6.38
C THR A 240 8.78 -7.32 5.66
N ASN A 241 7.89 -8.26 5.96
CA ASN A 241 6.56 -8.37 5.35
C ASN A 241 5.45 -7.74 6.18
N PHE A 242 5.71 -7.33 7.43
CA PHE A 242 4.67 -6.83 8.33
C PHE A 242 3.89 -5.62 7.79
N ALA A 243 4.51 -4.80 6.97
CA ALA A 243 3.93 -3.57 6.45
C ALA A 243 3.13 -3.74 5.14
N LYS A 244 2.88 -4.96 4.68
CA LYS A 244 2.11 -5.20 3.45
C LYS A 244 0.64 -4.84 3.65
N MET A 245 0.11 -4.02 2.74
CA MET A 245 -1.28 -3.53 2.82
C MET A 245 -2.34 -4.61 2.57
N ASP A 246 -2.01 -5.70 1.89
CA ASP A 246 -2.93 -6.84 1.70
C ASP A 246 -3.26 -7.58 3.01
N ARG A 247 -2.45 -7.41 4.04
CA ARG A 247 -2.61 -8.03 5.36
C ARG A 247 -3.21 -7.11 6.42
N ILE A 248 -3.39 -5.82 6.10
CA ILE A 248 -4.01 -4.85 7.00
C ILE A 248 -5.53 -5.01 6.94
N VAL A 249 -6.17 -5.11 8.11
CA VAL A 249 -7.63 -5.18 8.22
C VAL A 249 -8.17 -3.76 8.43
N LEU A 250 -8.57 -3.11 7.34
CA LEU A 250 -9.23 -1.80 7.35
C LEU A 250 -10.52 -1.91 6.51
N PRO A 251 -11.73 -1.73 7.09
CA PRO A 251 -13.00 -2.04 6.43
C PRO A 251 -13.16 -1.39 5.04
N SER A 252 -12.81 -0.11 4.89
CA SER A 252 -12.89 0.58 3.60
C SER A 252 -11.93 0.01 2.55
N LEU A 253 -10.73 -0.42 2.96
CA LEU A 253 -9.77 -1.06 2.08
C LEU A 253 -10.21 -2.46 1.67
N GLU A 254 -10.82 -3.24 2.60
CA GLU A 254 -11.38 -4.56 2.28
C GLU A 254 -12.54 -4.46 1.29
N THR A 255 -13.43 -3.47 1.47
CA THR A 255 -14.53 -3.18 0.53
C THR A 255 -13.97 -2.84 -0.85
N PHE A 256 -12.96 -1.98 -0.91
CA PHE A 256 -12.29 -1.62 -2.16
C PHE A 256 -11.68 -2.84 -2.87
N LYS A 257 -10.92 -3.67 -2.16
CA LYS A 257 -10.33 -4.90 -2.73
C LYS A 257 -11.38 -5.82 -3.31
N THR A 258 -12.49 -6.02 -2.59
CA THR A 258 -13.61 -6.85 -3.03
C THR A 258 -14.27 -6.27 -4.28
N SER A 259 -14.52 -4.96 -4.31
CA SER A 259 -15.07 -4.24 -5.46
C SER A 259 -14.20 -4.41 -6.70
N VAL A 260 -12.89 -4.16 -6.56
CA VAL A 260 -11.93 -4.32 -7.67
C VAL A 260 -11.95 -5.75 -8.23
N LEU A 261 -11.89 -6.76 -7.37
CA LEU A 261 -11.88 -8.16 -7.80
C LEU A 261 -13.20 -8.56 -8.48
N GLY A 262 -14.33 -7.94 -8.12
CA GLY A 262 -15.64 -8.12 -8.74
C GLY A 262 -15.84 -7.32 -10.03
N THR A 263 -14.93 -6.38 -10.37
CA THR A 263 -15.06 -5.55 -11.56
C THR A 263 -14.90 -6.38 -12.84
N MET A 264 -15.81 -6.17 -13.79
CA MET A 264 -15.71 -6.75 -15.14
C MET A 264 -14.56 -6.10 -15.92
N TYR A 265 -13.67 -6.91 -16.44
CA TYR A 265 -12.50 -6.47 -17.21
C TYR A 265 -12.21 -7.48 -18.32
N VAL A 266 -12.31 -7.03 -19.58
CA VAL A 266 -12.13 -7.92 -20.75
C VAL A 266 -12.94 -9.22 -20.60
N ASP A 267 -14.26 -9.09 -20.64
CA ASP A 267 -15.28 -10.17 -20.67
C ASP A 267 -15.44 -11.04 -19.42
N ARG A 268 -14.68 -10.80 -18.36
CA ARG A 268 -14.85 -11.51 -17.07
C ARG A 268 -14.42 -10.65 -15.88
N THR A 269 -14.72 -11.11 -14.67
CA THR A 269 -14.26 -10.42 -13.47
C THR A 269 -12.74 -10.52 -13.31
N ILE A 270 -12.14 -9.51 -12.68
CA ILE A 270 -10.71 -9.55 -12.33
C ILE A 270 -10.39 -10.80 -11.49
N GLN A 271 -11.30 -11.20 -10.58
CA GLN A 271 -11.14 -12.43 -9.79
C GLN A 271 -11.09 -13.69 -10.68
N SER A 272 -11.89 -13.74 -11.73
CA SER A 272 -11.86 -14.85 -12.69
C SER A 272 -10.52 -14.90 -13.44
N TRP A 273 -9.97 -13.76 -13.81
CA TRP A 273 -8.61 -13.68 -14.39
C TRP A 273 -7.53 -14.17 -13.42
N VAL A 274 -7.59 -13.73 -12.15
CA VAL A 274 -6.67 -14.20 -11.09
C VAL A 274 -6.71 -15.72 -10.96
N ASN A 275 -7.91 -16.30 -10.94
CA ASN A 275 -8.08 -17.74 -10.83
C ASN A 275 -7.57 -18.47 -12.07
N ALA A 276 -7.89 -17.99 -13.28
CA ALA A 276 -7.45 -18.58 -14.55
C ALA A 276 -5.91 -18.61 -14.66
N ILE A 277 -5.25 -17.54 -14.31
CA ILE A 277 -3.77 -17.44 -14.33
C ILE A 277 -3.15 -18.35 -13.27
N ARG A 278 -3.71 -18.37 -12.05
CA ARG A 278 -3.20 -19.21 -10.96
C ARG A 278 -3.33 -20.70 -11.24
N THR A 279 -4.43 -21.13 -11.85
CA THR A 279 -4.67 -22.54 -12.18
C THR A 279 -4.11 -22.94 -13.53
N ILE A 280 -3.55 -21.99 -14.29
CA ILE A 280 -3.04 -22.20 -15.65
C ILE A 280 -4.13 -22.87 -16.53
N ASN A 281 -5.33 -22.31 -16.52
CA ASN A 281 -6.45 -22.82 -17.32
C ASN A 281 -6.29 -22.39 -18.79
N PRO A 282 -5.91 -23.30 -19.72
CA PRO A 282 -5.62 -22.94 -21.10
C PRO A 282 -6.81 -22.30 -21.81
N THR A 283 -7.99 -22.86 -21.66
CA THR A 283 -9.22 -22.36 -22.31
C THR A 283 -9.56 -20.95 -21.83
N ALA A 284 -9.41 -20.70 -20.54
CA ALA A 284 -9.66 -19.39 -19.95
C ALA A 284 -8.63 -18.32 -20.36
N LEU A 285 -7.43 -18.71 -20.76
CA LEU A 285 -6.34 -17.81 -21.14
C LEU A 285 -6.25 -17.54 -22.65
N LEU A 286 -7.00 -18.28 -23.50
CA LEU A 286 -7.02 -18.08 -24.95
C LEU A 286 -7.29 -16.62 -25.37
N PRO A 287 -8.22 -15.86 -24.75
CA PRO A 287 -8.46 -14.47 -25.14
C PRO A 287 -7.25 -13.53 -24.97
N LEU A 288 -6.27 -13.93 -24.16
CA LEU A 288 -5.04 -13.14 -23.98
C LEU A 288 -4.13 -13.16 -25.21
N ILE A 289 -4.20 -14.21 -26.02
CA ILE A 289 -3.41 -14.40 -27.24
C ILE A 289 -4.22 -14.14 -28.50
N ASP A 290 -5.48 -14.55 -28.50
CA ASP A 290 -6.41 -14.35 -29.62
C ASP A 290 -7.70 -13.65 -29.15
N PRO A 291 -7.87 -12.35 -29.48
CA PRO A 291 -9.07 -11.61 -29.12
C PRO A 291 -10.35 -12.09 -29.80
N SER A 292 -10.22 -12.86 -30.91
CA SER A 292 -11.37 -13.44 -31.63
C SER A 292 -11.84 -14.78 -31.01
N ALA A 293 -11.08 -15.32 -30.05
CA ALA A 293 -11.47 -16.52 -29.35
C ALA A 293 -12.79 -16.28 -28.58
N PRO A 294 -13.78 -17.18 -28.69
CA PRO A 294 -15.02 -17.03 -27.95
C PRO A 294 -14.74 -17.04 -26.44
N PRO A 295 -15.51 -16.26 -25.66
CA PRO A 295 -15.38 -16.31 -24.21
C PRO A 295 -15.63 -17.75 -23.76
N PRO A 296 -14.85 -18.27 -22.79
CA PRO A 296 -15.09 -19.60 -22.27
C PRO A 296 -16.49 -19.66 -21.65
N VAL A 297 -17.19 -20.75 -21.96
CA VAL A 297 -18.48 -21.07 -21.32
C VAL A 297 -18.15 -21.51 -19.90
N ASP A 298 -18.70 -20.81 -18.91
CA ASP A 298 -18.58 -21.16 -17.48
C ASP A 298 -19.18 -22.51 -17.15
#